data_9706b89995d9df6d091d897e32e527b1
#
_entry.id   9706b89995d9df6d091d897e32e527b1
#
_cell.length_a   1.000
_cell.length_b   1.000
_cell.length_c   1.000
_cell.angle_alpha   90.00
_cell.angle_beta   90.00
_cell.angle_gamma   90.00
#
_symmetry.space_group_name_H-M   'P 1'
#
loop_
_entity.id
_entity.type
_entity.pdbx_description
1 polymer ?
#
loop_
_entity_poly.entity_id
_entity_poly.type
_entity_poly.pdbx_seq_one_letter_code
_entity_poly.pdbx_strand_id
1 'polypeptide(L)'
;RAKKLKAEGKDVLFLTLGQPDFHTPENIQDAAVAAIRDGRASFYTVASGLPELKAAVNTYFERYYGYSVAANEVTFATGAKFSLYTFFMAVVNPGDEVIIPTPYWVSYGDQVKMAEGVPVFVQAKEDNHFKVTVDQLEAARTDKTKVLVLNSPSNPTGMIYSREELLAIGNWAVAHD
;
A
#
# COMPACT_ATOMS: atom_id res chain seq x y z
N ARG A 1 9.23 17.04 19.28
CA ARG A 1 10.63 17.34 19.64
C ARG A 1 11.33 18.15 18.56
N ALA A 2 11.39 17.74 17.29
CA ALA A 2 12.08 18.43 16.20
C ALA A 2 11.61 19.88 15.99
N LYS A 3 10.29 20.14 15.96
CA LYS A 3 9.74 21.51 15.86
C LYS A 3 10.21 22.43 17.00
N LYS A 4 10.31 21.90 18.23
CA LYS A 4 10.81 22.66 19.39
C LYS A 4 12.29 23.02 19.20
N LEU A 5 13.13 22.06 18.80
CA LEU A 5 14.55 22.32 18.54
C LEU A 5 14.77 23.37 17.44
N LYS A 6 13.96 23.32 16.36
CA LYS A 6 14.01 24.34 15.31
C LYS A 6 13.60 25.72 15.81
N ALA A 7 12.57 25.81 16.66
CA ALA A 7 12.15 27.06 17.29
C ALA A 7 13.21 27.63 18.25
N GLU A 8 14.07 26.79 18.82
CA GLU A 8 15.22 27.15 19.62
C GLU A 8 16.46 27.57 18.78
N GLY A 9 16.31 27.71 17.46
CA GLY A 9 17.37 28.12 16.54
C GLY A 9 18.37 27.02 16.16
N LYS A 10 18.09 25.75 16.48
CA LYS A 10 18.95 24.63 16.08
C LYS A 10 18.69 24.25 14.62
N ASP A 11 19.76 23.91 13.91
CA ASP A 11 19.66 23.34 12.56
C ASP A 11 19.10 21.91 12.67
N VAL A 12 17.87 21.72 12.17
CA VAL A 12 17.17 20.45 12.25
C VAL A 12 16.64 20.05 10.89
N LEU A 13 17.13 18.93 10.37
CA LEU A 13 16.57 18.28 9.18
C LEU A 13 15.35 17.44 9.56
N PHE A 14 14.27 17.62 8.79
CA PHE A 14 13.03 16.89 8.98
C PHE A 14 12.92 15.76 7.96
N LEU A 15 13.09 14.52 8.41
CA LEU A 15 12.89 13.29 7.61
C LEU A 15 11.70 12.46 8.12
N THR A 16 10.79 13.08 8.88
CA THR A 16 9.71 12.39 9.58
C THR A 16 8.41 12.30 8.80
N LEU A 17 8.28 13.05 7.71
CA LEU A 17 7.10 13.10 6.88
C LEU A 17 7.51 13.06 5.41
N GLY A 18 7.06 12.03 4.71
CA GLY A 18 7.20 11.91 3.26
C GLY A 18 5.97 12.47 2.57
N GLN A 19 6.10 13.67 1.99
CA GLN A 19 5.08 14.27 1.14
C GLN A 19 5.75 14.97 -0.04
N PRO A 20 5.12 15.00 -1.22
CA PRO A 20 5.60 15.80 -2.34
C PRO A 20 5.65 17.29 -1.97
N ASP A 21 6.64 18.00 -2.49
CA ASP A 21 6.76 19.46 -2.36
C ASP A 21 6.16 20.21 -3.55
N PHE A 22 5.45 19.50 -4.42
CA PHE A 22 4.68 20.03 -5.52
C PHE A 22 3.20 20.17 -5.15
N HIS A 23 2.56 21.21 -5.69
CA HIS A 23 1.10 21.32 -5.64
C HIS A 23 0.44 20.32 -6.59
N THR A 24 -0.84 20.02 -6.34
CA THR A 24 -1.67 19.27 -7.30
C THR A 24 -1.64 19.97 -8.66
N PRO A 25 -1.46 19.27 -9.79
CA PRO A 25 -1.51 19.88 -11.12
C PRO A 25 -2.79 20.69 -11.37
N GLU A 26 -2.68 21.85 -12.04
CA GLU A 26 -3.76 22.81 -12.21
C GLU A 26 -5.01 22.18 -12.87
N ASN A 27 -4.82 21.36 -13.89
CA ASN A 27 -5.93 20.66 -14.55
C ASN A 27 -6.72 19.74 -13.60
N ILE A 28 -6.07 19.16 -12.60
CA ILE A 28 -6.73 18.34 -11.57
C ILE A 28 -7.48 19.23 -10.58
N GLN A 29 -6.85 20.36 -10.18
CA GLN A 29 -7.50 21.33 -9.29
C GLN A 29 -8.77 21.90 -9.95
N ASP A 30 -8.68 22.30 -11.21
CA ASP A 30 -9.82 22.87 -11.97
C ASP A 30 -10.96 21.87 -12.11
N ALA A 31 -10.64 20.59 -12.39
CA ALA A 31 -11.65 19.54 -12.47
C ALA A 31 -12.36 19.33 -11.11
N ALA A 32 -11.61 19.35 -10.00
CA ALA A 32 -12.19 19.24 -8.67
C ALA A 32 -13.08 20.44 -8.31
N VAL A 33 -12.64 21.67 -8.61
CA VAL A 33 -13.42 22.90 -8.42
C VAL A 33 -14.70 22.86 -9.26
N ALA A 34 -14.62 22.43 -10.53
CA ALA A 34 -15.78 22.27 -11.39
C ALA A 34 -16.80 21.28 -10.82
N ALA A 35 -16.33 20.11 -10.35
CA ALA A 35 -17.19 19.09 -9.76
C ALA A 35 -17.90 19.55 -8.47
N ILE A 36 -17.27 20.43 -7.69
CA ILE A 36 -17.91 21.04 -6.52
C ILE A 36 -18.96 22.05 -6.95
N ARG A 37 -18.67 22.91 -7.92
CA ARG A 37 -19.57 23.98 -8.37
C ARG A 37 -20.79 23.48 -9.11
N ASP A 38 -20.68 22.43 -9.91
CA ASP A 38 -21.79 21.82 -10.66
C ASP A 38 -22.62 20.81 -9.83
N GLY A 39 -22.21 20.58 -8.56
CA GLY A 39 -22.93 19.76 -7.60
C GLY A 39 -22.67 18.27 -7.69
N ARG A 40 -21.84 17.77 -8.61
CA ARG A 40 -21.51 16.34 -8.73
C ARG A 40 -20.88 15.76 -7.45
N ALA A 41 -20.11 16.57 -6.73
CA ALA A 41 -19.46 16.17 -5.47
C ALA A 41 -20.40 16.21 -4.25
N SER A 42 -21.69 16.56 -4.41
CA SER A 42 -22.61 16.79 -3.29
C SER A 42 -23.46 15.58 -2.93
N PHE A 43 -23.38 14.49 -3.67
CA PHE A 43 -24.25 13.33 -3.50
C PHE A 43 -23.46 12.06 -3.19
N TYR A 44 -24.12 11.12 -2.54
CA TYR A 44 -23.55 9.79 -2.30
C TYR A 44 -23.26 9.08 -3.61
N THR A 45 -22.14 8.38 -3.64
CA THR A 45 -21.74 7.50 -4.74
C THR A 45 -22.07 6.05 -4.41
N VAL A 46 -21.91 5.16 -5.39
CA VAL A 46 -21.86 3.71 -5.14
C VAL A 46 -20.70 3.43 -4.19
N ALA A 47 -20.91 2.52 -3.21
CA ALA A 47 -19.96 2.22 -2.16
C ALA A 47 -18.55 1.83 -2.67
N SER A 48 -18.48 1.17 -3.84
CA SER A 48 -17.22 0.76 -4.47
C SER A 48 -16.58 1.84 -5.37
N GLY A 49 -17.17 3.03 -5.46
CA GLY A 49 -16.69 4.15 -6.28
C GLY A 49 -17.47 4.38 -7.58
N LEU A 50 -17.25 5.53 -8.18
CA LEU A 50 -17.92 5.94 -9.41
C LEU A 50 -17.60 5.03 -10.60
N PRO A 51 -18.58 4.62 -11.42
CA PRO A 51 -18.34 3.80 -12.62
C PRO A 51 -17.32 4.43 -13.58
N GLU A 52 -17.39 5.75 -13.78
CA GLU A 52 -16.48 6.49 -14.65
C GLU A 52 -15.04 6.45 -14.13
N LEU A 53 -14.85 6.49 -12.82
CA LEU A 53 -13.53 6.38 -12.20
C LEU A 53 -12.97 4.96 -12.37
N LYS A 54 -13.81 3.92 -12.25
CA LYS A 54 -13.40 2.53 -12.51
C LYS A 54 -13.00 2.32 -13.97
N ALA A 55 -13.73 2.91 -14.92
CA ALA A 55 -13.36 2.88 -16.33
C ALA A 55 -12.01 3.59 -16.58
N ALA A 56 -11.76 4.72 -15.91
CA ALA A 56 -10.49 5.43 -16.00
C ALA A 56 -9.31 4.60 -15.43
N VAL A 57 -9.55 3.85 -14.34
CA VAL A 57 -8.55 2.90 -13.81
C VAL A 57 -8.26 1.80 -14.82
N ASN A 58 -9.26 1.19 -15.45
CA ASN A 58 -9.02 0.19 -16.49
C ASN A 58 -8.17 0.76 -17.63
N THR A 59 -8.52 1.96 -18.14
CA THR A 59 -7.71 2.64 -19.17
C THR A 59 -6.27 2.87 -18.72
N TYR A 60 -6.06 3.21 -17.46
CA TYR A 60 -4.74 3.38 -16.88
C TYR A 60 -3.95 2.06 -16.86
N PHE A 61 -4.57 0.97 -16.42
CA PHE A 61 -3.95 -0.36 -16.36
C PHE A 61 -3.62 -0.89 -17.76
N GLU A 62 -4.52 -0.74 -18.72
CA GLU A 62 -4.27 -1.10 -20.13
C GLU A 62 -3.07 -0.33 -20.70
N ARG A 63 -3.03 0.99 -20.46
CA ARG A 63 -1.99 1.85 -20.99
C ARG A 63 -0.61 1.59 -20.41
N TYR A 64 -0.50 1.37 -19.11
CA TYR A 64 0.78 1.34 -18.40
C TYR A 64 1.24 -0.08 -18.04
N TYR A 65 0.33 -1.02 -17.93
CA TYR A 65 0.64 -2.39 -17.50
C TYR A 65 0.25 -3.45 -18.52
N GLY A 66 -0.49 -3.08 -19.56
CA GLY A 66 -0.83 -3.99 -20.65
C GLY A 66 -1.87 -5.05 -20.31
N TYR A 67 -2.68 -4.83 -19.26
CA TYR A 67 -3.80 -5.71 -18.94
C TYR A 67 -5.03 -4.93 -18.48
N SER A 68 -6.21 -5.53 -18.61
CA SER A 68 -7.49 -4.95 -18.24
C SER A 68 -7.91 -5.41 -16.85
N VAL A 69 -8.59 -4.54 -16.12
CA VAL A 69 -9.27 -4.84 -14.86
C VAL A 69 -10.78 -4.65 -15.00
N ALA A 70 -11.57 -5.59 -14.54
CA ALA A 70 -13.02 -5.48 -14.59
C ALA A 70 -13.54 -4.50 -13.51
N ALA A 71 -14.68 -3.88 -13.74
CA ALA A 71 -15.25 -2.88 -12.83
C ALA A 71 -15.57 -3.45 -11.43
N ASN A 72 -15.85 -4.75 -11.33
CA ASN A 72 -16.09 -5.44 -10.06
C ASN A 72 -14.79 -5.84 -9.31
N GLU A 73 -13.64 -5.73 -9.96
CA GLU A 73 -12.31 -5.95 -9.35
C GLU A 73 -11.71 -4.67 -8.77
N VAL A 74 -12.40 -3.53 -8.91
CA VAL A 74 -11.91 -2.22 -8.48
C VAL A 74 -12.81 -1.62 -7.41
N THR A 75 -12.22 -1.25 -6.30
CA THR A 75 -12.87 -0.53 -5.20
C THR A 75 -12.05 0.70 -4.82
N PHE A 76 -12.73 1.81 -4.54
CA PHE A 76 -12.11 3.05 -4.11
C PHE A 76 -12.30 3.30 -2.63
N ALA A 77 -11.29 3.89 -2.01
CA ALA A 77 -11.33 4.33 -0.62
C ALA A 77 -10.60 5.67 -0.45
N THR A 78 -10.77 6.30 0.70
CA THR A 78 -10.13 7.57 1.03
C THR A 78 -8.65 7.37 1.40
N GLY A 79 -7.85 7.09 0.39
CA GLY A 79 -6.41 6.86 0.49
C GLY A 79 -6.02 5.40 0.75
N ALA A 80 -4.78 5.06 0.40
CA ALA A 80 -4.26 3.69 0.48
C ALA A 80 -4.29 3.10 1.89
N LYS A 81 -4.13 3.92 2.92
CA LYS A 81 -4.21 3.45 4.32
C LYS A 81 -5.57 2.83 4.63
N PHE A 82 -6.65 3.48 4.21
CA PHE A 82 -8.00 2.96 4.43
C PHE A 82 -8.31 1.76 3.53
N SER A 83 -7.81 1.75 2.29
CA SER A 83 -7.93 0.57 1.39
C SER A 83 -7.30 -0.67 2.01
N LEU A 84 -6.07 -0.54 2.54
CA LEU A 84 -5.37 -1.64 3.21
C LEU A 84 -6.09 -2.11 4.48
N TYR A 85 -6.58 -1.18 5.29
CA TYR A 85 -7.37 -1.52 6.47
C TYR A 85 -8.61 -2.34 6.08
N THR A 86 -9.37 -1.86 5.09
CA THR A 86 -10.57 -2.54 4.60
C THR A 86 -10.22 -3.93 4.03
N PHE A 87 -9.10 -4.04 3.31
CA PHE A 87 -8.60 -5.33 2.80
C PHE A 87 -8.33 -6.30 3.96
N PHE A 88 -7.54 -5.92 4.96
CA PHE A 88 -7.26 -6.80 6.10
C PHE A 88 -8.54 -7.21 6.84
N MET A 89 -9.47 -6.28 7.06
CA MET A 89 -10.76 -6.59 7.69
C MET A 89 -11.62 -7.56 6.88
N ALA A 90 -11.42 -7.63 5.55
CA ALA A 90 -12.17 -8.52 4.68
C ALA A 90 -11.56 -9.93 4.57
N VAL A 91 -10.22 -10.05 4.66
CA VAL A 91 -9.53 -11.31 4.35
C VAL A 91 -8.87 -11.99 5.55
N VAL A 92 -8.60 -11.26 6.65
CA VAL A 92 -7.92 -11.78 7.84
C VAL A 92 -8.96 -12.11 8.91
N ASN A 93 -8.90 -13.33 9.43
CA ASN A 93 -9.68 -13.77 10.59
C ASN A 93 -8.82 -13.76 11.87
N PRO A 94 -9.44 -13.83 13.05
CA PRO A 94 -8.69 -13.93 14.29
C PRO A 94 -7.69 -15.09 14.29
N GLY A 95 -6.41 -14.75 14.49
CA GLY A 95 -5.31 -15.71 14.54
C GLY A 95 -4.66 -16.04 13.18
N ASP A 96 -5.20 -15.55 12.06
CA ASP A 96 -4.52 -15.64 10.76
C ASP A 96 -3.21 -14.85 10.78
N GLU A 97 -2.19 -15.38 10.17
CA GLU A 97 -0.86 -14.78 10.11
C GLU A 97 -0.68 -13.97 8.83
N VAL A 98 -0.07 -12.80 9.00
CA VAL A 98 0.29 -11.90 7.90
C VAL A 98 1.80 -11.66 7.92
N ILE A 99 2.50 -12.15 6.89
CA ILE A 99 3.95 -11.95 6.75
C ILE A 99 4.22 -10.51 6.31
N ILE A 100 5.09 -9.82 7.05
CA ILE A 100 5.49 -8.44 6.80
C ILE A 100 7.02 -8.35 6.79
N PRO A 101 7.66 -8.19 5.62
CA PRO A 101 9.09 -7.89 5.53
C PRO A 101 9.44 -6.58 6.24
N THR A 102 10.53 -6.57 7.02
CA THR A 102 11.02 -5.38 7.73
C THR A 102 12.35 -4.90 7.15
N PRO A 103 12.64 -3.58 7.09
CA PRO A 103 11.83 -2.45 7.57
C PRO A 103 10.54 -2.25 6.75
N TYR A 104 9.47 -1.79 7.40
CA TYR A 104 8.16 -1.67 6.79
C TYR A 104 7.46 -0.35 7.20
N TRP A 105 6.43 0.04 6.46
CA TRP A 105 5.59 1.16 6.84
C TRP A 105 4.74 0.79 8.06
N VAL A 106 4.92 1.53 9.15
CA VAL A 106 4.41 1.21 10.49
C VAL A 106 2.93 0.83 10.57
N SER A 107 2.10 1.31 9.64
CA SER A 107 0.66 1.02 9.64
C SER A 107 0.31 -0.43 9.34
N TYR A 108 1.15 -1.20 8.65
CA TYR A 108 0.81 -2.59 8.29
C TYR A 108 0.58 -3.46 9.52
N GLY A 109 1.54 -3.48 10.45
CA GLY A 109 1.45 -4.31 11.65
C GLY A 109 0.25 -3.95 12.55
N ASP A 110 -0.05 -2.65 12.68
CA ASP A 110 -1.19 -2.18 13.47
C ASP A 110 -2.53 -2.54 12.81
N GLN A 111 -2.64 -2.41 11.48
CA GLN A 111 -3.86 -2.78 10.75
C GLN A 111 -4.14 -4.29 10.80
N VAL A 112 -3.11 -5.12 10.74
CA VAL A 112 -3.25 -6.58 10.93
C VAL A 112 -3.79 -6.90 12.32
N LYS A 113 -3.25 -6.26 13.37
CA LYS A 113 -3.75 -6.43 14.74
C LYS A 113 -5.18 -5.93 14.92
N MET A 114 -5.56 -4.84 14.23
CA MET A 114 -6.96 -4.34 14.26
C MET A 114 -7.92 -5.33 13.61
N ALA A 115 -7.47 -6.13 12.66
CA ALA A 115 -8.22 -7.24 12.06
C ALA A 115 -8.12 -8.55 12.89
N GLU A 116 -7.57 -8.48 14.12
CA GLU A 116 -7.32 -9.63 15.00
C GLU A 116 -6.34 -10.68 14.45
N GLY A 117 -5.61 -10.32 13.39
CA GLY A 117 -4.54 -11.13 12.81
C GLY A 117 -3.22 -11.02 13.58
N VAL A 118 -2.30 -11.90 13.27
CA VAL A 118 -0.96 -11.98 13.85
C VAL A 118 0.07 -11.50 12.83
N PRO A 119 0.71 -10.33 13.03
CA PRO A 119 1.78 -9.91 12.14
C PRO A 119 3.05 -10.75 12.39
N VAL A 120 3.55 -11.40 11.34
CA VAL A 120 4.80 -12.17 11.33
C VAL A 120 5.88 -11.35 10.64
N PHE A 121 6.81 -10.82 11.40
CA PHE A 121 7.87 -9.95 10.87
C PHE A 121 9.06 -10.77 10.37
N VAL A 122 9.40 -10.60 9.08
CA VAL A 122 10.56 -11.23 8.46
C VAL A 122 11.63 -10.18 8.23
N GLN A 123 12.75 -10.32 8.94
CA GLN A 123 13.82 -9.34 8.89
C GLN A 123 14.60 -9.42 7.57
N ALA A 124 14.46 -8.39 6.74
CA ALA A 124 15.35 -8.16 5.63
C ALA A 124 16.59 -7.39 6.10
N LYS A 125 17.78 -7.86 5.71
CA LYS A 125 19.06 -7.29 6.14
C LYS A 125 19.65 -6.36 5.10
N GLU A 126 20.56 -5.50 5.54
CA GLU A 126 21.26 -4.54 4.68
C GLU A 126 22.11 -5.24 3.60
N ASP A 127 22.72 -6.39 3.93
CA ASP A 127 23.52 -7.20 3.00
C ASP A 127 22.74 -7.71 1.80
N ASN A 128 21.38 -7.84 1.93
CA ASN A 128 20.47 -8.11 0.82
C ASN A 128 19.61 -6.90 0.46
N HIS A 129 20.15 -5.69 0.60
CA HIS A 129 19.46 -4.45 0.23
C HIS A 129 18.06 -4.31 0.86
N PHE A 130 17.87 -4.77 2.09
CA PHE A 130 16.57 -4.77 2.79
C PHE A 130 15.45 -5.47 2.00
N LYS A 131 15.77 -6.54 1.25
CA LYS A 131 14.83 -7.40 0.54
C LYS A 131 14.81 -8.78 1.19
N VAL A 132 13.62 -9.40 1.25
CA VAL A 132 13.47 -10.78 1.70
C VAL A 132 13.65 -11.75 0.54
N THR A 133 14.11 -12.96 0.84
CA THR A 133 14.21 -14.07 -0.11
C THR A 133 13.04 -15.03 0.07
N VAL A 134 12.81 -15.88 -0.93
CA VAL A 134 11.80 -16.97 -0.86
C VAL A 134 12.09 -17.90 0.33
N ASP A 135 13.36 -18.23 0.58
CA ASP A 135 13.74 -19.09 1.72
C ASP A 135 13.35 -18.49 3.07
N GLN A 136 13.49 -17.15 3.20
CA GLN A 136 13.09 -16.46 4.42
C GLN A 136 11.55 -16.44 4.58
N LEU A 137 10.82 -16.29 3.48
CA LEU A 137 9.36 -16.35 3.48
C LEU A 137 8.87 -17.77 3.84
N GLU A 138 9.47 -18.80 3.24
CA GLU A 138 9.14 -20.20 3.54
C GLU A 138 9.44 -20.54 5.00
N ALA A 139 10.56 -20.11 5.54
CA ALA A 139 10.91 -20.33 6.95
C ALA A 139 9.96 -19.65 7.94
N ALA A 140 9.28 -18.58 7.50
CA ALA A 140 8.32 -17.83 8.33
C ALA A 140 6.88 -18.31 8.14
N ARG A 141 6.59 -19.06 7.08
CA ARG A 141 5.26 -19.56 6.75
C ARG A 141 4.81 -20.65 7.71
N THR A 142 3.55 -20.61 8.07
CA THR A 142 2.83 -21.68 8.77
C THR A 142 1.50 -21.98 8.07
N ASP A 143 0.76 -22.95 8.55
CA ASP A 143 -0.60 -23.26 8.07
C ASP A 143 -1.62 -22.14 8.37
N LYS A 144 -1.23 -21.15 9.20
CA LYS A 144 -2.04 -19.96 9.52
C LYS A 144 -1.69 -18.74 8.64
N THR A 145 -0.65 -18.84 7.84
CA THR A 145 -0.24 -17.75 6.96
C THR A 145 -1.28 -17.50 5.88
N LYS A 146 -1.87 -16.32 5.87
CA LYS A 146 -2.95 -15.91 4.97
C LYS A 146 -2.54 -14.86 3.96
N VAL A 147 -1.65 -13.95 4.34
CA VAL A 147 -1.29 -12.79 3.53
C VAL A 147 0.21 -12.53 3.60
N LEU A 148 0.80 -12.15 2.47
CA LEU A 148 2.10 -11.52 2.38
C LEU A 148 1.94 -10.05 2.00
N VAL A 149 2.49 -9.14 2.79
CA VAL A 149 2.59 -7.71 2.46
C VAL A 149 3.90 -7.47 1.72
N LEU A 150 3.84 -7.19 0.43
CA LEU A 150 5.00 -6.85 -0.38
C LEU A 150 4.87 -5.43 -0.93
N ASN A 151 5.89 -4.59 -0.72
CA ASN A 151 5.91 -3.20 -1.17
C ASN A 151 7.18 -2.91 -1.97
N SER A 152 7.03 -2.57 -3.25
CA SER A 152 8.14 -2.22 -4.14
C SER A 152 7.73 -1.06 -5.07
N PRO A 153 8.45 0.08 -5.08
CA PRO A 153 9.52 0.47 -4.16
C PRO A 153 9.07 0.47 -2.69
N SER A 154 9.96 0.02 -1.78
CA SER A 154 9.60 -0.16 -0.37
C SER A 154 9.53 1.16 0.39
N ASN A 155 8.54 1.30 1.27
CA ASN A 155 8.50 2.30 2.30
C ASN A 155 8.90 1.63 3.65
N PRO A 156 10.03 2.03 4.32
CA PRO A 156 10.75 3.30 4.15
C PRO A 156 12.05 3.25 3.33
N THR A 157 12.52 2.08 2.89
CA THR A 157 13.89 1.91 2.38
C THR A 157 14.12 2.42 0.96
N GLY A 158 13.07 2.54 0.14
CA GLY A 158 13.17 2.87 -1.28
C GLY A 158 13.68 1.72 -2.15
N MET A 159 13.97 0.55 -1.58
CA MET A 159 14.49 -0.59 -2.32
C MET A 159 13.46 -1.18 -3.27
N ILE A 160 13.95 -1.65 -4.42
CA ILE A 160 13.15 -2.21 -5.51
C ILE A 160 13.52 -3.67 -5.69
N TYR A 161 12.51 -4.53 -5.76
CA TYR A 161 12.70 -5.92 -6.18
C TYR A 161 12.85 -6.00 -7.70
N SER A 162 13.75 -6.84 -8.19
CA SER A 162 13.87 -7.13 -9.62
C SER A 162 12.65 -7.93 -10.10
N ARG A 163 12.50 -8.03 -11.43
CA ARG A 163 11.46 -8.86 -12.02
C ARG A 163 11.60 -10.34 -11.62
N GLU A 164 12.83 -10.82 -11.59
CA GLU A 164 13.16 -12.21 -11.24
C GLU A 164 12.82 -12.49 -9.78
N GLU A 165 13.16 -11.57 -8.88
CA GLU A 165 12.81 -11.67 -7.45
C GLU A 165 11.30 -11.65 -7.25
N LEU A 166 10.58 -10.75 -7.91
CA LEU A 166 9.12 -10.67 -7.83
C LEU A 166 8.45 -11.93 -8.39
N LEU A 167 8.98 -12.47 -9.49
CA LEU A 167 8.47 -13.71 -10.09
C LEU A 167 8.69 -14.91 -9.17
N ALA A 168 9.86 -15.00 -8.53
CA ALA A 168 10.15 -16.06 -7.57
C ALA A 168 9.21 -16.01 -6.36
N ILE A 169 8.98 -14.81 -5.79
CA ILE A 169 8.04 -14.61 -4.69
C ILE A 169 6.60 -14.91 -5.12
N GLY A 170 6.20 -14.47 -6.32
CA GLY A 170 4.86 -14.73 -6.86
C GLY A 170 4.62 -16.23 -7.08
N ASN A 171 5.56 -16.95 -7.65
CA ASN A 171 5.48 -18.42 -7.84
C ASN A 171 5.41 -19.13 -6.48
N TRP A 172 6.17 -18.68 -5.49
CA TRP A 172 6.10 -19.21 -4.13
C TRP A 172 4.71 -18.97 -3.52
N ALA A 173 4.16 -17.77 -3.66
CA ALA A 173 2.81 -17.47 -3.14
C ALA A 173 1.74 -18.35 -3.79
N VAL A 174 1.77 -18.50 -5.12
CA VAL A 174 0.82 -19.37 -5.85
C VAL A 174 0.94 -20.84 -5.44
N ALA A 175 2.12 -21.32 -5.10
CA ALA A 175 2.34 -22.70 -4.66
C ALA A 175 1.77 -23.00 -3.26
N HIS A 176 1.40 -21.97 -2.51
CA HIS A 176 0.91 -22.05 -1.12
C HIS A 176 -0.50 -21.50 -0.93
N ASP A 177 -1.27 -21.33 -2.00
CA ASP A 177 -2.66 -20.85 -1.99
C ASP A 177 -3.61 -21.76 -1.19
#